data_2f56881805dfed270a4c62e540aa4b2d
#
_entry.id   2f56881805dfed270a4c62e540aa4b2d
#
_cell.length_a   1.000
_cell.length_b   1.000
_cell.length_c   1.000
_cell.angle_alpha   90.00
_cell.angle_beta   90.00
_cell.angle_gamma   90.00
#
_symmetry.space_group_name_H-M   'P 1'
#
loop_
_entity.id
_entity.type
_entity.pdbx_description
1 polymer ?
#
loop_
_entity_poly.entity_id
_entity_poly.type
_entity_poly.pdbx_seq_one_letter_code
_entity_poly.pdbx_strand_id
1 'polypeptide(L)'
;MRALRTLIELMKADIRERTRSYSFLVTIAATLCLGYLVKDGTIGVSMGNCLPVPNSAWTGMAIALCTITFVGLVGFYIVKNAIERDRATGVGQILAGTPVSKTLYMFGKLLSNFTVLSIVTAIMALAAVLLQAFRGPGFDIPALLLPFVFLALPAVFFIAGTAVFFESVRLLRGGFGNVLFFFTYTAFIVLPMETGMMSTDVLGLKLAMDSIQADVRTVIPDYNGSFSIGTGGTESADSTPMVWSGMHWTGGNIGFRAFPIAYGFLLAFAGAGLFDRFSSRAVQSRTGRFRKSLDRIAGLPLTGIPGWIVLPFEVLFSRFVSGRILAAELRLMLQGLAWWWYAVALGLWIASVSMDTAASRADLFPFLMVWPVLLWSGMGTREKRFRTGSILFSAPRPLARQLSALWGAGFAVAVIFASGILLRLAMEGDVAGFLSIMAGALFIPSLAAALGVWSGTSKTFEAFYVAFWYIGPAHHTASIDFLATTDRAVAAGTPWVFALAGAALCGTALGGRWRQIRGA
;
A
#
# COMPACT_ATOMS: atom_id res chain seq x y z
N MET A 1 4.10 27.88 -26.40
CA MET A 1 2.66 27.58 -26.43
C MET A 1 2.33 26.14 -26.84
N ARG A 2 2.89 25.57 -27.93
CA ARG A 2 2.59 24.18 -28.35
C ARG A 2 2.91 23.11 -27.29
N ALA A 3 4.09 23.18 -26.65
CA ALA A 3 4.51 22.21 -25.62
C ALA A 3 3.57 22.21 -24.40
N LEU A 4 3.14 23.39 -23.92
CA LEU A 4 2.21 23.51 -22.80
C LEU A 4 0.84 22.93 -23.13
N ARG A 5 0.34 23.19 -24.34
CA ARG A 5 -0.94 22.63 -24.81
C ARG A 5 -0.86 21.10 -24.90
N THR A 6 0.21 20.56 -25.46
CA THR A 6 0.44 19.10 -25.51
C THR A 6 0.50 18.49 -24.09
N LEU A 7 1.17 19.15 -23.15
CA LEU A 7 1.25 18.72 -21.76
C LEU A 7 -0.15 18.64 -21.11
N ILE A 8 -0.94 19.68 -21.28
CA ILE A 8 -2.31 19.76 -20.73
C ILE A 8 -3.19 18.66 -21.33
N GLU A 9 -3.12 18.42 -22.65
CA GLU A 9 -3.94 17.40 -23.30
C GLU A 9 -3.52 15.97 -22.89
N LEU A 10 -2.20 15.70 -22.72
CA LEU A 10 -1.72 14.43 -22.18
C LEU A 10 -2.24 14.21 -20.75
N MET A 11 -2.18 15.23 -19.90
CA MET A 11 -2.68 15.17 -18.53
C MET A 11 -4.20 14.92 -18.49
N LYS A 12 -4.98 15.66 -19.29
CA LYS A 12 -6.45 15.49 -19.37
C LYS A 12 -6.84 14.09 -19.84
N ALA A 13 -6.16 13.56 -20.86
CA ALA A 13 -6.43 12.22 -21.37
C ALA A 13 -6.20 11.16 -20.28
N ASP A 14 -5.09 11.26 -19.57
CA ASP A 14 -4.71 10.33 -18.49
C ASP A 14 -5.69 10.41 -17.30
N ILE A 15 -6.09 11.62 -16.90
CA ILE A 15 -7.08 11.83 -15.82
C ILE A 15 -8.45 11.27 -16.23
N ARG A 16 -8.93 11.55 -17.45
CA ARG A 16 -10.22 11.02 -17.93
C ARG A 16 -10.26 9.49 -17.96
N GLU A 17 -9.15 8.86 -18.32
CA GLU A 17 -9.04 7.40 -18.30
C GLU A 17 -9.10 6.86 -16.87
N ARG A 18 -8.36 7.48 -15.94
CA ARG A 18 -8.30 7.04 -14.54
C ARG A 18 -9.63 7.23 -13.82
N THR A 19 -10.29 8.37 -13.97
CA THR A 19 -11.58 8.65 -13.32
C THR A 19 -12.70 7.71 -13.74
N ARG A 20 -12.59 7.08 -14.91
CA ARG A 20 -13.51 6.06 -15.40
C ARG A 20 -13.17 4.65 -14.92
N SER A 21 -12.05 4.45 -14.23
CA SER A 21 -11.64 3.13 -13.74
C SER A 21 -12.27 2.80 -12.40
N TYR A 22 -12.67 1.54 -12.21
CA TYR A 22 -13.13 1.04 -10.91
C TYR A 22 -12.08 1.22 -9.81
N SER A 23 -10.79 1.12 -10.14
CA SER A 23 -9.70 1.38 -9.20
C SER A 23 -9.76 2.76 -8.58
N PHE A 24 -10.16 3.78 -9.34
CA PHE A 24 -10.29 5.13 -8.83
C PHE A 24 -11.47 5.27 -7.85
N LEU A 25 -12.60 4.64 -8.16
CA LEU A 25 -13.76 4.61 -7.24
C LEU A 25 -13.40 3.90 -5.92
N VAL A 26 -12.68 2.79 -6.01
CA VAL A 26 -12.19 2.07 -4.81
C VAL A 26 -11.23 2.94 -4.00
N THR A 27 -10.36 3.71 -4.66
CA THR A 27 -9.47 4.66 -3.98
C THR A 27 -10.26 5.74 -3.24
N ILE A 28 -11.28 6.31 -3.85
CA ILE A 28 -12.16 7.30 -3.21
C ILE A 28 -12.85 6.67 -1.99
N ALA A 29 -13.41 5.47 -2.13
CA ALA A 29 -14.07 4.77 -1.03
C ALA A 29 -13.09 4.50 0.14
N ALA A 30 -11.85 4.10 -0.16
CA ALA A 30 -10.80 3.93 0.84
C ALA A 30 -10.45 5.23 1.55
N THR A 31 -10.35 6.33 0.79
CA THR A 31 -10.07 7.66 1.35
C THR A 31 -11.18 8.13 2.28
N LEU A 32 -12.43 7.91 1.89
CA LEU A 32 -13.59 8.21 2.75
C LEU A 32 -13.61 7.33 4.00
N CYS A 33 -13.27 6.05 3.86
CA CYS A 33 -13.13 5.13 5.00
C CYS A 33 -12.02 5.61 5.95
N LEU A 34 -10.86 6.01 5.43
CA LEU A 34 -9.78 6.59 6.23
C LEU A 34 -10.25 7.85 6.97
N GLY A 35 -10.97 8.75 6.29
CA GLY A 35 -11.55 9.93 6.92
C GLY A 35 -12.53 9.60 8.04
N TYR A 36 -13.34 8.54 7.87
CA TYR A 36 -14.23 8.03 8.90
C TYR A 36 -13.46 7.47 10.11
N LEU A 37 -12.43 6.66 9.90
CA LEU A 37 -11.58 6.10 10.96
C LEU A 37 -10.86 7.19 11.76
N VAL A 38 -10.45 8.28 11.11
CA VAL A 38 -9.87 9.44 11.79
C VAL A 38 -10.94 10.19 12.59
N LYS A 39 -12.17 10.30 12.06
CA LYS A 39 -13.30 10.90 12.79
C LYS A 39 -13.62 10.10 14.05
N ASP A 40 -13.64 8.79 13.96
CA ASP A 40 -13.97 7.87 15.05
C ASP A 40 -12.87 7.80 16.14
N GLY A 41 -11.70 8.38 15.87
CA GLY A 41 -10.55 8.35 16.76
C GLY A 41 -9.76 7.04 16.71
N THR A 42 -10.16 6.09 15.87
CA THR A 42 -9.43 4.82 15.68
C THR A 42 -8.05 5.07 15.07
N ILE A 43 -7.96 6.03 14.15
CA ILE A 43 -6.72 6.50 13.55
C ILE A 43 -6.52 7.97 13.95
N GLY A 44 -5.31 8.30 14.38
CA GLY A 44 -5.01 9.66 14.78
C GLY A 44 -3.55 9.88 15.06
N VAL A 45 -3.29 10.96 15.78
CA VAL A 45 -1.96 11.31 16.29
C VAL A 45 -2.02 11.21 17.81
N SER A 46 -1.12 10.42 18.38
CA SER A 46 -0.99 10.28 19.82
C SER A 46 0.37 10.78 20.31
N MET A 47 0.40 11.34 21.51
CA MET A 47 1.56 11.97 22.13
C MET A 47 1.66 11.57 23.60
N GLY A 48 2.06 10.33 23.87
CA GLY A 48 2.14 9.82 25.25
C GLY A 48 0.86 10.08 26.04
N ASN A 49 0.98 10.74 27.18
CA ASN A 49 -0.15 11.08 28.07
C ASN A 49 -0.78 12.46 27.77
N CYS A 50 -0.49 13.05 26.61
CA CYS A 50 -1.08 14.32 26.19
C CYS A 50 -2.36 14.09 25.38
N LEU A 51 -3.48 14.70 25.79
CA LEU A 51 -4.75 14.65 25.09
C LEU A 51 -5.01 16.00 24.40
N PRO A 52 -4.82 16.09 23.09
CA PRO A 52 -5.06 17.34 22.37
C PRO A 52 -6.55 17.68 22.33
N VAL A 53 -6.87 18.91 22.67
CA VAL A 53 -8.24 19.45 22.53
C VAL A 53 -8.53 19.65 21.04
N PRO A 54 -9.63 19.07 20.50
CA PRO A 54 -9.98 19.23 19.09
C PRO A 54 -10.33 20.68 18.76
N ASN A 55 -9.38 21.41 18.17
CA ASN A 55 -9.59 22.71 17.55
C ASN A 55 -9.26 22.64 16.05
N SER A 56 -9.48 23.72 15.30
CA SER A 56 -9.20 23.78 13.86
C SER A 56 -7.74 23.46 13.52
N ALA A 57 -6.80 24.00 14.30
CA ALA A 57 -5.37 23.78 14.08
C ALA A 57 -4.98 22.31 14.27
N TRP A 58 -5.41 21.71 15.38
CA TRP A 58 -5.14 20.30 15.66
C TRP A 58 -5.81 19.37 14.64
N THR A 59 -7.11 19.59 14.36
CA THR A 59 -7.87 18.76 13.42
C THR A 59 -7.25 18.81 12.02
N GLY A 60 -6.88 20.01 11.55
CA GLY A 60 -6.21 20.18 10.26
C GLY A 60 -4.87 19.48 10.21
N MET A 61 -4.03 19.63 11.23
CA MET A 61 -2.71 19.01 11.30
C MET A 61 -2.80 17.49 11.42
N ALA A 62 -3.61 16.96 12.34
CA ALA A 62 -3.74 15.52 12.56
C ALA A 62 -4.22 14.80 11.29
N ILE A 63 -5.24 15.33 10.61
CA ILE A 63 -5.74 14.74 9.36
C ILE A 63 -4.72 14.90 8.23
N ALA A 64 -3.97 16.01 8.16
CA ALA A 64 -2.90 16.17 7.18
C ALA A 64 -1.77 15.16 7.40
N LEU A 65 -1.35 14.93 8.65
CA LEU A 65 -0.32 13.92 8.98
C LEU A 65 -0.78 12.50 8.65
N CYS A 66 -2.03 12.14 9.00
CA CYS A 66 -2.62 10.87 8.58
C CYS A 66 -2.68 10.77 7.04
N THR A 67 -3.02 11.84 6.34
CA THR A 67 -3.04 11.88 4.88
C THR A 67 -1.65 11.64 4.30
N ILE A 68 -0.63 12.33 4.80
CA ILE A 68 0.74 12.16 4.35
C ILE A 68 1.18 10.71 4.57
N THR A 69 0.95 10.17 5.76
CA THR A 69 1.40 8.82 6.11
C THR A 69 0.69 7.75 5.29
N PHE A 70 -0.63 7.76 5.21
CA PHE A 70 -1.38 6.69 4.53
C PHE A 70 -1.54 6.93 3.04
N VAL A 71 -1.90 8.14 2.62
CA VAL A 71 -2.04 8.47 1.19
C VAL A 71 -0.66 8.51 0.52
N GLY A 72 0.39 8.91 1.22
CA GLY A 72 1.76 8.86 0.71
C GLY A 72 2.19 7.43 0.37
N LEU A 73 1.98 6.49 1.30
CA LEU A 73 2.30 5.08 1.09
C LEU A 73 1.43 4.44 0.01
N VAL A 74 0.11 4.53 0.15
CA VAL A 74 -0.87 3.90 -0.76
C VAL A 74 -0.90 4.60 -2.11
N GLY A 75 -0.75 5.91 -2.13
CA GLY A 75 -0.81 6.77 -3.32
C GLY A 75 0.24 6.40 -4.37
N PHE A 76 1.43 6.00 -3.98
CA PHE A 76 2.43 5.49 -4.90
C PHE A 76 1.89 4.30 -5.70
N TYR A 77 1.27 3.31 -5.04
CA TYR A 77 0.72 2.12 -5.70
C TYR A 77 -0.47 2.46 -6.61
N ILE A 78 -1.25 3.49 -6.25
CA ILE A 78 -2.39 3.96 -7.04
C ILE A 78 -1.91 4.61 -8.34
N VAL A 79 -0.88 5.48 -8.26
CA VAL A 79 -0.43 6.24 -9.44
C VAL A 79 0.64 5.51 -10.26
N LYS A 80 1.35 4.56 -9.68
CA LYS A 80 2.24 3.67 -10.40
C LYS A 80 1.45 2.85 -11.44
N ASN A 81 2.05 2.48 -12.54
CA ASN A 81 1.55 1.82 -13.75
C ASN A 81 0.95 2.78 -14.80
N ALA A 82 1.17 4.08 -14.70
CA ALA A 82 0.75 5.03 -15.72
C ALA A 82 1.45 4.78 -17.07
N ILE A 83 2.75 4.50 -17.03
CA ILE A 83 3.58 4.22 -18.22
C ILE A 83 3.36 2.78 -18.71
N GLU A 84 3.25 1.83 -17.79
CA GLU A 84 2.99 0.43 -18.14
C GLU A 84 1.62 0.25 -18.81
N ARG A 85 0.63 1.03 -18.40
CA ARG A 85 -0.69 1.06 -19.04
C ARG A 85 -0.60 1.53 -20.48
N ASP A 86 0.14 2.61 -20.77
CA ASP A 86 0.34 3.10 -22.14
C ASP A 86 1.03 2.04 -23.02
N ARG A 87 1.89 1.20 -22.45
CA ARG A 87 2.48 0.04 -23.15
C ARG A 87 1.45 -1.04 -23.42
N ALA A 88 0.70 -1.41 -22.41
CA ALA A 88 -0.27 -2.51 -22.48
C ALA A 88 -1.43 -2.20 -23.43
N THR A 89 -1.84 -0.94 -23.53
CA THR A 89 -2.92 -0.48 -24.43
C THR A 89 -2.44 -0.16 -25.85
N GLY A 90 -1.13 -0.18 -26.11
CA GLY A 90 -0.55 0.20 -27.42
C GLY A 90 -0.44 1.71 -27.65
N VAL A 91 -0.96 2.55 -26.76
CA VAL A 91 -0.85 4.03 -26.83
C VAL A 91 0.62 4.45 -26.86
N GLY A 92 1.49 3.74 -26.15
CA GLY A 92 2.93 3.98 -26.18
C GLY A 92 3.56 3.91 -27.56
N GLN A 93 3.08 3.01 -28.45
CA GLN A 93 3.57 2.90 -29.83
C GLN A 93 3.16 4.10 -30.66
N ILE A 94 1.93 4.59 -30.48
CA ILE A 94 1.43 5.81 -31.13
C ILE A 94 2.28 7.01 -30.67
N LEU A 95 2.49 7.15 -29.37
CA LEU A 95 3.33 8.21 -28.80
C LEU A 95 4.79 8.16 -29.28
N ALA A 96 5.32 6.95 -29.53
CA ALA A 96 6.67 6.79 -30.10
C ALA A 96 6.81 7.41 -31.51
N GLY A 97 5.73 7.39 -32.30
CA GLY A 97 5.68 8.01 -33.64
C GLY A 97 5.46 9.53 -33.62
N THR A 98 5.14 10.13 -32.46
CA THR A 98 4.88 11.59 -32.36
C THR A 98 6.16 12.38 -32.04
N PRO A 99 6.23 13.69 -32.32
CA PRO A 99 7.37 14.54 -31.97
C PRO A 99 7.46 14.92 -30.49
N VAL A 100 6.69 14.28 -29.59
CA VAL A 100 6.70 14.53 -28.16
C VAL A 100 8.03 14.08 -27.54
N SER A 101 8.74 14.98 -26.85
CA SER A 101 10.01 14.63 -26.19
C SER A 101 9.77 13.71 -24.98
N LYS A 102 10.79 12.90 -24.62
CA LYS A 102 10.76 12.04 -23.43
C LYS A 102 10.48 12.85 -22.16
N THR A 103 11.11 14.00 -22.04
CA THR A 103 10.96 14.91 -20.90
C THR A 103 9.53 15.40 -20.79
N LEU A 104 8.93 15.89 -21.89
CA LEU A 104 7.55 16.37 -21.91
C LEU A 104 6.55 15.28 -21.53
N TYR A 105 6.78 14.07 -22.01
CA TYR A 105 5.97 12.90 -21.64
C TYR A 105 6.07 12.58 -20.14
N MET A 106 7.29 12.55 -19.57
CA MET A 106 7.48 12.26 -18.15
C MET A 106 6.89 13.34 -17.24
N PHE A 107 7.03 14.62 -17.61
CA PHE A 107 6.38 15.71 -16.89
C PHE A 107 4.84 15.64 -17.01
N GLY A 108 4.30 15.21 -18.14
CA GLY A 108 2.87 14.94 -18.29
C GLY A 108 2.40 13.86 -17.31
N LYS A 109 3.15 12.77 -17.17
CA LYS A 109 2.85 11.71 -16.19
C LYS A 109 3.02 12.17 -14.75
N LEU A 110 4.05 12.96 -14.45
CA LEU A 110 4.23 13.58 -13.12
C LEU A 110 3.01 14.41 -12.73
N LEU A 111 2.60 15.36 -13.59
CA LEU A 111 1.46 16.24 -13.31
C LEU A 111 0.14 15.47 -13.24
N SER A 112 -0.07 14.47 -14.09
CA SER A 112 -1.24 13.59 -14.01
C SER A 112 -1.29 12.83 -12.70
N ASN A 113 -0.17 12.21 -12.28
CA ASN A 113 -0.06 11.50 -11.01
C ASN A 113 -0.30 12.44 -9.82
N PHE A 114 0.30 13.63 -9.85
CA PHE A 114 0.12 14.66 -8.84
C PHE A 114 -1.34 15.10 -8.74
N THR A 115 -2.01 15.33 -9.87
CA THR A 115 -3.43 15.73 -9.88
C THR A 115 -4.31 14.66 -9.23
N VAL A 116 -4.08 13.39 -9.53
CA VAL A 116 -4.84 12.28 -8.91
C VAL A 116 -4.63 12.24 -7.39
N LEU A 117 -3.39 12.35 -6.92
CA LEU A 117 -3.08 12.38 -5.49
C LEU A 117 -3.61 13.65 -4.80
N SER A 118 -3.60 14.81 -5.50
CA SER A 118 -4.17 16.05 -5.00
C SER A 118 -5.69 15.97 -4.82
N ILE A 119 -6.40 15.25 -5.70
CA ILE A 119 -7.84 14.99 -5.54
C ILE A 119 -8.08 14.19 -4.25
N VAL A 120 -7.31 13.14 -4.01
CA VAL A 120 -7.39 12.34 -2.78
C VAL A 120 -7.09 13.19 -1.54
N THR A 121 -6.03 14.00 -1.61
CA THR A 121 -5.66 14.94 -0.53
C THR A 121 -6.77 15.97 -0.29
N ALA A 122 -7.42 16.50 -1.34
CA ALA A 122 -8.53 17.45 -1.21
C ALA A 122 -9.77 16.82 -0.56
N ILE A 123 -10.04 15.54 -0.81
CA ILE A 123 -11.12 14.81 -0.12
C ILE A 123 -10.83 14.73 1.38
N MET A 124 -9.58 14.47 1.78
CA MET A 124 -9.19 14.45 3.19
C MET A 124 -9.25 15.86 3.83
N ALA A 125 -8.84 16.89 3.09
CA ALA A 125 -8.97 18.28 3.54
C ALA A 125 -10.45 18.66 3.73
N LEU A 126 -11.33 18.26 2.82
CA LEU A 126 -12.78 18.45 2.97
C LEU A 126 -13.32 17.68 4.19
N ALA A 127 -12.84 16.45 4.43
CA ALA A 127 -13.22 15.69 5.62
C ALA A 127 -12.79 16.42 6.91
N ALA A 128 -11.60 17.05 6.94
CA ALA A 128 -11.15 17.87 8.06
C ALA A 128 -12.08 19.07 8.31
N VAL A 129 -12.46 19.77 7.25
CA VAL A 129 -13.40 20.91 7.33
C VAL A 129 -14.76 20.49 7.86
N LEU A 130 -15.33 19.40 7.30
CA LEU A 130 -16.63 18.87 7.73
C LEU A 130 -16.57 18.40 9.20
N LEU A 131 -15.51 17.68 9.57
CA LEU A 131 -15.34 17.19 10.93
C LEU A 131 -15.33 18.34 11.94
N GLN A 132 -14.58 19.41 11.66
CA GLN A 132 -14.50 20.57 12.55
C GLN A 132 -15.82 21.35 12.59
N ALA A 133 -16.50 21.49 11.46
CA ALA A 133 -17.79 22.18 11.39
C ALA A 133 -18.87 21.52 12.27
N PHE A 134 -18.80 20.19 12.46
CA PHE A 134 -19.74 19.44 13.30
C PHE A 134 -19.31 19.32 14.79
N ARG A 135 -18.04 19.62 15.13
CA ARG A 135 -17.50 19.41 16.48
C ARG A 135 -17.56 20.61 17.42
N GLY A 136 -17.86 21.82 16.93
CA GLY A 136 -18.07 22.95 17.84
C GLY A 136 -17.27 24.23 17.56
N PRO A 137 -17.06 25.08 18.57
CA PRO A 137 -16.58 26.47 18.41
C PRO A 137 -15.13 26.54 17.93
N GLY A 138 -14.78 27.62 17.25
CA GLY A 138 -13.42 27.90 16.80
C GLY A 138 -13.14 27.37 15.38
N PHE A 139 -14.03 27.66 14.44
CA PHE A 139 -13.86 27.31 13.04
C PHE A 139 -12.95 28.31 12.33
N ASP A 140 -11.70 27.85 12.05
CA ASP A 140 -10.67 28.64 11.37
C ASP A 140 -10.20 27.86 10.11
N ILE A 141 -10.61 28.34 8.92
CA ILE A 141 -10.30 27.70 7.64
C ILE A 141 -8.79 27.71 7.33
N PRO A 142 -8.05 28.81 7.48
CA PRO A 142 -6.60 28.82 7.35
C PRO A 142 -5.92 27.76 8.22
N ALA A 143 -6.22 27.70 9.50
CA ALA A 143 -5.63 26.71 10.41
C ALA A 143 -5.91 25.25 9.98
N LEU A 144 -7.09 24.99 9.41
CA LEU A 144 -7.47 23.69 8.87
C LEU A 144 -6.72 23.34 7.58
N LEU A 145 -6.56 24.28 6.64
CA LEU A 145 -6.11 23.98 5.29
C LEU A 145 -4.61 24.17 5.05
N LEU A 146 -3.95 25.06 5.80
CA LEU A 146 -2.51 25.32 5.61
C LEU A 146 -1.63 24.07 5.75
N PRO A 147 -1.89 23.10 6.67
CA PRO A 147 -1.13 21.84 6.73
C PRO A 147 -1.25 21.02 5.45
N PHE A 148 -2.41 21.01 4.79
CA PHE A 148 -2.58 20.31 3.51
C PHE A 148 -1.80 20.99 2.39
N VAL A 149 -1.82 22.34 2.34
CA VAL A 149 -1.13 23.11 1.30
C VAL A 149 0.38 23.00 1.45
N PHE A 150 0.90 23.18 2.66
CA PHE A 150 2.36 23.27 2.87
C PHE A 150 3.01 21.95 3.24
N LEU A 151 2.30 20.95 3.77
CA LEU A 151 2.89 19.64 4.07
C LEU A 151 2.41 18.58 3.07
N ALA A 152 1.09 18.37 2.95
CA ALA A 152 0.58 17.26 2.18
C ALA A 152 0.81 17.40 0.66
N LEU A 153 0.53 18.56 0.06
CA LEU A 153 0.72 18.74 -1.39
C LEU A 153 2.17 18.58 -1.84
N PRO A 154 3.19 19.17 -1.18
CA PRO A 154 4.58 18.92 -1.52
C PRO A 154 4.98 17.44 -1.36
N ALA A 155 4.51 16.77 -0.31
CA ALA A 155 4.79 15.36 -0.09
C ALA A 155 4.20 14.48 -1.21
N VAL A 156 2.93 14.67 -1.58
CA VAL A 156 2.33 13.88 -2.67
C VAL A 156 2.90 14.24 -4.04
N PHE A 157 3.43 15.44 -4.24
CA PHE A 157 4.19 15.78 -5.44
C PHE A 157 5.48 14.98 -5.54
N PHE A 158 6.22 14.85 -4.44
CA PHE A 158 7.40 13.99 -4.36
C PHE A 158 7.05 12.52 -4.65
N ILE A 159 5.95 12.00 -4.08
CA ILE A 159 5.47 10.64 -4.33
C ILE A 159 5.12 10.44 -5.82
N ALA A 160 4.47 11.42 -6.44
CA ALA A 160 4.18 11.38 -7.88
C ALA A 160 5.46 11.29 -8.73
N GLY A 161 6.50 12.06 -8.39
CA GLY A 161 7.81 12.00 -9.03
C GLY A 161 8.50 10.66 -8.83
N THR A 162 8.47 10.14 -7.62
CA THR A 162 9.01 8.81 -7.28
C THR A 162 8.32 7.72 -8.10
N ALA A 163 7.01 7.76 -8.25
CA ALA A 163 6.26 6.78 -9.04
C ALA A 163 6.69 6.80 -10.52
N VAL A 164 6.84 7.98 -11.11
CA VAL A 164 7.31 8.14 -12.51
C VAL A 164 8.73 7.61 -12.68
N PHE A 165 9.63 7.90 -11.72
CA PHE A 165 11.00 7.40 -11.74
C PHE A 165 11.04 5.87 -11.66
N PHE A 166 10.31 5.27 -10.72
CA PHE A 166 10.25 3.81 -10.57
C PHE A 166 9.72 3.10 -11.81
N GLU A 167 8.78 3.70 -12.52
CA GLU A 167 8.29 3.16 -13.80
C GLU A 167 9.27 3.32 -14.96
N SER A 168 10.15 4.31 -14.89
CA SER A 168 11.17 4.56 -15.92
C SER A 168 12.29 3.53 -15.85
N VAL A 169 12.66 3.10 -14.66
CA VAL A 169 13.73 2.12 -14.43
C VAL A 169 13.19 0.69 -14.57
N ARG A 170 13.73 -0.09 -15.51
CA ARG A 170 13.27 -1.44 -15.83
C ARG A 170 13.21 -2.38 -14.62
N LEU A 171 14.20 -2.31 -13.73
CA LEU A 171 14.29 -3.13 -12.52
C LEU A 171 13.18 -2.79 -11.50
N LEU A 172 12.75 -1.52 -11.44
CA LEU A 172 11.80 -1.01 -10.45
C LEU A 172 10.33 -1.09 -10.90
N ARG A 173 10.06 -1.47 -12.15
CA ARG A 173 8.69 -1.58 -12.67
C ARG A 173 7.88 -2.70 -12.02
N GLY A 174 8.54 -3.80 -11.67
CA GLY A 174 7.90 -5.01 -11.11
C GLY A 174 7.69 -4.98 -9.60
N GLY A 175 7.39 -6.15 -9.05
CA GLY A 175 7.18 -6.36 -7.62
C GLY A 175 8.36 -5.96 -6.74
N PHE A 176 9.60 -6.14 -7.24
CA PHE A 176 10.80 -5.66 -6.52
C PHE A 176 10.74 -4.16 -6.23
N GLY A 177 10.35 -3.34 -7.23
CA GLY A 177 10.20 -1.90 -7.01
C GLY A 177 9.11 -1.55 -6.00
N ASN A 178 8.04 -2.36 -5.89
CA ASN A 178 7.01 -2.15 -4.90
C ASN A 178 7.53 -2.36 -3.48
N VAL A 179 8.27 -3.46 -3.27
CA VAL A 179 8.90 -3.77 -1.99
C VAL A 179 9.97 -2.72 -1.65
N LEU A 180 10.81 -2.36 -2.62
CA LEU A 180 11.83 -1.33 -2.43
C LEU A 180 11.20 0.02 -2.06
N PHE A 181 10.10 0.40 -2.71
CA PHE A 181 9.40 1.64 -2.36
C PHE A 181 8.92 1.64 -0.91
N PHE A 182 8.35 0.52 -0.43
CA PHE A 182 7.92 0.40 0.96
C PHE A 182 9.06 0.72 1.94
N PHE A 183 10.22 0.07 1.78
CA PHE A 183 11.38 0.33 2.63
C PHE A 183 11.94 1.75 2.46
N THR A 184 11.97 2.25 1.23
CA THR A 184 12.39 3.64 0.95
C THR A 184 11.44 4.65 1.61
N TYR A 185 10.13 4.39 1.56
CA TYR A 185 9.12 5.22 2.20
C TYR A 185 9.28 5.23 3.72
N THR A 186 9.47 4.05 4.32
CA THR A 186 9.77 3.93 5.77
C THR A 186 11.05 4.68 6.13
N ALA A 187 12.09 4.60 5.30
CA ALA A 187 13.32 5.36 5.51
C ALA A 187 13.07 6.88 5.47
N PHE A 188 12.18 7.39 4.61
CA PHE A 188 11.81 8.81 4.60
C PHE A 188 11.02 9.26 5.83
N ILE A 189 10.39 8.35 6.56
CA ILE A 189 9.78 8.65 7.87
C ILE A 189 10.88 8.71 8.95
N VAL A 190 11.75 7.71 9.00
CA VAL A 190 12.73 7.51 10.09
C VAL A 190 13.94 8.44 9.96
N LEU A 191 14.51 8.56 8.75
CA LEU A 191 15.76 9.27 8.52
C LEU A 191 15.78 10.74 9.01
N PRO A 192 14.73 11.56 8.79
CA PRO A 192 14.70 12.92 9.30
C PRO A 192 14.67 12.97 10.84
N MET A 193 14.03 11.99 11.47
CA MET A 193 13.96 11.90 12.93
C MET A 193 15.34 11.64 13.55
N GLU A 194 16.08 10.70 12.97
CA GLU A 194 17.43 10.30 13.43
C GLU A 194 18.50 11.36 13.10
N THR A 195 18.48 11.91 11.88
CA THR A 195 19.53 12.83 11.42
C THR A 195 19.31 14.28 11.84
N GLY A 196 18.08 14.66 12.18
CA GLY A 196 17.71 16.04 12.45
C GLY A 196 17.72 16.97 11.22
N MET A 197 18.06 16.46 10.03
CA MET A 197 18.18 17.27 8.81
C MET A 197 16.84 17.58 8.17
N MET A 198 16.42 18.84 8.14
CA MET A 198 15.17 19.28 7.50
C MET A 198 15.13 19.05 5.98
N SER A 199 16.28 18.98 5.31
CA SER A 199 16.34 18.69 3.86
C SER A 199 15.94 17.24 3.52
N THR A 200 16.05 16.32 4.48
CA THR A 200 15.62 14.92 4.32
C THR A 200 14.14 14.71 4.68
N ASP A 201 13.49 15.71 5.31
CA ASP A 201 12.08 15.66 5.68
C ASP A 201 11.17 15.93 4.47
N VAL A 202 11.23 15.03 3.48
CA VAL A 202 10.42 15.14 2.25
C VAL A 202 8.92 15.01 2.52
N LEU A 203 8.55 14.34 3.61
CA LEU A 203 7.16 14.15 4.01
C LEU A 203 6.63 15.31 4.86
N GLY A 204 7.49 16.06 5.57
CA GLY A 204 7.11 17.12 6.48
C GLY A 204 6.67 16.64 7.87
N LEU A 205 6.92 15.39 8.17
CA LEU A 205 6.53 14.79 9.44
C LEU A 205 7.38 15.32 10.60
N LYS A 206 8.70 15.44 10.39
CA LYS A 206 9.59 16.01 11.41
C LYS A 206 9.26 17.46 11.72
N LEU A 207 9.05 18.26 10.69
CA LEU A 207 8.70 19.67 10.86
C LEU A 207 7.42 19.86 11.68
N ALA A 208 6.39 19.03 11.41
CA ALA A 208 5.13 19.05 12.18
C ALA A 208 5.35 18.54 13.61
N MET A 209 6.09 17.44 13.77
CA MET A 209 6.39 16.86 15.06
C MET A 209 7.16 17.82 15.97
N ASP A 210 8.20 18.47 15.46
CA ASP A 210 9.00 19.44 16.22
C ASP A 210 8.13 20.62 16.71
N SER A 211 7.21 21.10 15.87
CA SER A 211 6.26 22.18 16.23
C SER A 211 5.32 21.74 17.36
N ILE A 212 4.75 20.54 17.23
CA ILE A 212 3.82 20.00 18.23
C ILE A 212 4.55 19.71 19.55
N GLN A 213 5.72 19.08 19.50
CA GLN A 213 6.51 18.75 20.70
C GLN A 213 6.99 19.99 21.44
N ALA A 214 7.31 21.07 20.74
CA ALA A 214 7.69 22.32 21.37
C ALA A 214 6.58 22.83 22.31
N ASP A 215 5.33 22.79 21.86
CA ASP A 215 4.17 23.21 22.65
C ASP A 215 3.83 22.20 23.75
N VAL A 216 3.95 20.88 23.49
CA VAL A 216 3.73 19.85 24.51
C VAL A 216 4.67 20.01 25.69
N ARG A 217 5.96 20.32 25.46
CA ARG A 217 6.95 20.53 26.52
C ARG A 217 6.67 21.74 27.39
N THR A 218 5.89 22.71 26.93
CA THR A 218 5.46 23.83 27.78
C THR A 218 4.40 23.43 28.81
N VAL A 219 3.62 22.36 28.50
CA VAL A 219 2.55 21.85 29.36
C VAL A 219 3.05 20.65 30.20
N ILE A 220 3.88 19.81 29.60
CA ILE A 220 4.45 18.60 30.22
C ILE A 220 5.98 18.68 30.08
N PRO A 221 6.71 19.25 31.08
CA PRO A 221 8.17 19.42 31.02
C PRO A 221 8.94 18.10 30.84
N ASP A 222 8.46 17.02 31.45
CA ASP A 222 9.06 15.67 31.41
C ASP A 222 8.56 14.83 30.22
N TYR A 223 8.05 15.46 29.16
CA TYR A 223 7.58 14.73 27.98
C TYR A 223 8.73 13.96 27.31
N ASN A 224 8.57 12.64 27.25
CA ASN A 224 9.58 11.70 26.74
C ASN A 224 9.73 11.69 25.20
N GLY A 225 8.99 12.55 24.48
CA GLY A 225 9.06 12.62 23.02
C GLY A 225 8.27 11.54 22.28
N SER A 226 7.46 10.73 22.96
CA SER A 226 6.66 9.69 22.31
C SER A 226 5.61 10.30 21.38
N PHE A 227 5.72 9.98 20.08
CA PHE A 227 4.85 10.48 19.03
C PHE A 227 4.49 9.34 18.09
N SER A 228 3.22 9.13 17.85
CA SER A 228 2.75 8.08 16.95
C SER A 228 1.66 8.60 16.02
N ILE A 229 1.72 8.18 14.74
CA ILE A 229 0.67 8.41 13.75
C ILE A 229 0.12 7.04 13.35
N GLY A 230 -1.14 6.78 13.65
CA GLY A 230 -1.76 5.51 13.32
C GLY A 230 -2.84 5.15 14.33
N THR A 231 -2.48 4.93 15.57
CA THR A 231 -3.45 4.69 16.63
C THR A 231 -3.91 6.01 17.22
N GLY A 232 -5.21 6.21 17.34
CA GLY A 232 -5.76 7.29 18.17
C GLY A 232 -5.32 7.09 19.63
N GLY A 233 -4.94 8.17 20.30
CA GLY A 233 -4.62 8.11 21.73
C GLY A 233 -5.84 7.61 22.52
N THR A 234 -5.63 6.58 23.35
CA THR A 234 -6.64 6.19 24.32
C THR A 234 -6.63 7.17 25.48
N GLU A 235 -7.80 7.71 25.82
CA GLU A 235 -7.96 8.46 27.06
C GLU A 235 -7.52 7.59 28.23
N SER A 236 -6.43 7.95 28.89
CA SER A 236 -6.06 7.38 30.18
C SER A 236 -6.46 8.37 31.29
N ALA A 237 -6.68 7.86 32.50
CA ALA A 237 -7.06 8.71 33.65
C ALA A 237 -6.02 9.82 33.95
N ASP A 238 -4.77 9.61 33.51
CA ASP A 238 -3.64 10.54 33.70
C ASP A 238 -3.37 11.43 32.48
N SER A 239 -4.28 11.50 31.50
CA SER A 239 -4.08 12.32 30.30
C SER A 239 -4.24 13.81 30.59
N THR A 240 -3.22 14.60 30.24
CA THR A 240 -3.23 16.05 30.41
C THR A 240 -3.81 16.71 29.15
N PRO A 241 -4.91 17.48 29.26
CA PRO A 241 -5.48 18.18 28.11
C PRO A 241 -4.54 19.30 27.66
N MET A 242 -4.35 19.42 26.33
CA MET A 242 -3.53 20.46 25.72
C MET A 242 -4.27 21.12 24.57
N VAL A 243 -4.25 22.44 24.54
CA VAL A 243 -4.71 23.23 23.38
C VAL A 243 -3.50 23.58 22.53
N TRP A 244 -3.44 23.03 21.33
CA TRP A 244 -2.39 23.38 20.37
C TRP A 244 -2.84 24.57 19.52
N SER A 245 -2.03 25.64 19.51
CA SER A 245 -2.36 26.91 18.82
C SER A 245 -2.15 26.84 17.30
N GLY A 246 -1.50 25.79 16.81
CA GLY A 246 -1.19 25.62 15.39
C GLY A 246 0.26 25.89 15.06
N MET A 247 0.65 25.51 13.86
CA MET A 247 2.00 25.69 13.37
C MET A 247 2.25 27.13 12.92
N HIS A 248 3.34 27.72 13.40
CA HIS A 248 3.80 29.03 12.91
C HIS A 248 4.47 28.89 11.54
N TRP A 249 3.79 29.33 10.48
CA TRP A 249 4.27 29.27 9.10
C TRP A 249 5.26 30.41 8.83
N THR A 250 6.53 30.18 9.14
CA THR A 250 7.62 31.12 8.83
C THR A 250 8.12 30.91 7.40
N GLY A 251 8.76 31.95 6.83
CA GLY A 251 9.39 31.83 5.50
C GLY A 251 10.42 30.71 5.43
N GLY A 252 11.11 30.40 6.53
CA GLY A 252 12.05 29.28 6.64
C GLY A 252 11.33 27.93 6.53
N ASN A 253 10.24 27.74 7.31
CA ASN A 253 9.46 26.51 7.32
C ASN A 253 8.85 26.22 5.93
N ILE A 254 8.31 27.26 5.28
CA ILE A 254 7.77 27.14 3.91
C ILE A 254 8.90 26.87 2.91
N GLY A 255 10.07 27.50 3.08
CA GLY A 255 11.24 27.30 2.23
C GLY A 255 11.72 25.85 2.21
N PHE A 256 11.73 25.17 3.36
CA PHE A 256 12.08 23.74 3.43
C PHE A 256 11.10 22.86 2.62
N ARG A 257 9.86 23.29 2.43
CA ARG A 257 8.88 22.54 1.62
C ARG A 257 9.09 22.66 0.11
N ALA A 258 10.07 23.48 -0.33
CA ALA A 258 10.54 23.47 -1.72
C ALA A 258 11.38 22.21 -2.05
N PHE A 259 12.06 21.58 -1.07
CA PHE A 259 12.89 20.39 -1.31
C PHE A 259 12.09 19.21 -1.88
N PRO A 260 10.97 18.75 -1.31
CA PRO A 260 10.19 17.65 -1.90
C PRO A 260 9.70 17.97 -3.31
N ILE A 261 9.36 19.22 -3.61
CA ILE A 261 8.99 19.65 -4.96
C ILE A 261 10.19 19.54 -5.91
N ALA A 262 11.35 20.05 -5.51
CA ALA A 262 12.58 19.96 -6.28
C ALA A 262 12.99 18.49 -6.53
N TYR A 263 12.91 17.64 -5.50
CA TYR A 263 13.20 16.21 -5.64
C TYR A 263 12.20 15.50 -6.57
N GLY A 264 10.91 15.85 -6.53
CA GLY A 264 9.92 15.31 -7.46
C GLY A 264 10.23 15.65 -8.92
N PHE A 265 10.64 16.89 -9.20
CA PHE A 265 11.11 17.29 -10.53
C PHE A 265 12.40 16.58 -10.93
N LEU A 266 13.38 16.49 -10.03
CA LEU A 266 14.65 15.80 -10.28
C LEU A 266 14.44 14.33 -10.64
N LEU A 267 13.57 13.63 -9.91
CA LEU A 267 13.22 12.24 -10.17
C LEU A 267 12.52 12.07 -11.52
N ALA A 268 11.59 12.94 -11.87
CA ALA A 268 10.95 12.90 -13.19
C ALA A 268 11.94 13.17 -14.34
N PHE A 269 12.88 14.09 -14.15
CA PHE A 269 13.93 14.38 -15.10
C PHE A 269 14.92 13.22 -15.26
N ALA A 270 15.39 12.65 -14.15
CA ALA A 270 16.21 11.44 -14.15
C ALA A 270 15.49 10.27 -14.83
N GLY A 271 14.20 10.12 -14.54
CA GLY A 271 13.33 9.16 -15.21
C GLY A 271 13.28 9.35 -16.73
N ALA A 272 13.23 10.58 -17.21
CA ALA A 272 13.23 10.88 -18.65
C ALA A 272 14.54 10.43 -19.35
N GLY A 273 15.67 10.55 -18.66
CA GLY A 273 16.96 10.05 -19.15
C GLY A 273 17.03 8.53 -19.27
N LEU A 274 16.44 7.83 -18.29
CA LEU A 274 16.46 6.36 -18.20
C LEU A 274 15.33 5.70 -19.01
N PHE A 275 14.36 6.48 -19.49
CA PHE A 275 13.20 5.96 -20.19
C PHE A 275 13.50 5.45 -21.59
N ASP A 276 13.27 4.17 -21.83
CA ASP A 276 13.28 3.57 -23.16
C ASP A 276 11.98 3.92 -23.88
N ARG A 277 12.00 4.89 -24.79
CA ARG A 277 10.84 5.41 -25.49
C ARG A 277 10.15 4.31 -26.32
N PHE A 278 9.29 3.49 -25.70
CA PHE A 278 8.41 2.48 -26.31
C PHE A 278 8.98 1.75 -27.55
N SER A 279 10.33 1.72 -27.71
CA SER A 279 10.97 1.12 -28.87
C SER A 279 10.71 -0.39 -28.89
N SER A 280 10.05 -0.83 -29.96
CA SER A 280 9.82 -2.24 -30.28
C SER A 280 11.12 -2.99 -30.61
N ARG A 281 12.26 -2.31 -30.68
CA ARG A 281 13.56 -2.94 -30.80
C ARG A 281 13.89 -3.66 -29.49
N ALA A 282 13.26 -4.84 -29.35
CA ALA A 282 13.78 -5.88 -28.54
C ALA A 282 15.26 -6.03 -28.87
N VAL A 283 16.07 -5.55 -27.91
CA VAL A 283 17.32 -6.17 -27.53
C VAL A 283 18.27 -6.56 -28.66
N GLN A 284 18.90 -5.60 -29.27
CA GLN A 284 20.28 -5.73 -29.71
C GLN A 284 21.00 -4.40 -29.52
N SER A 285 21.17 -3.94 -28.29
CA SER A 285 22.07 -2.84 -28.01
C SER A 285 23.05 -3.24 -26.89
N ARG A 286 24.29 -3.07 -27.20
CA ARG A 286 25.51 -3.14 -26.41
C ARG A 286 25.27 -2.90 -24.92
N THR A 287 25.00 -3.96 -24.19
CA THR A 287 24.97 -3.93 -22.73
C THR A 287 26.39 -3.89 -22.21
N GLY A 288 26.75 -2.80 -21.53
CA GLY A 288 28.02 -2.70 -20.83
C GLY A 288 28.20 -3.88 -19.86
N ARG A 289 29.47 -4.25 -19.56
CA ARG A 289 29.84 -5.40 -18.70
C ARG A 289 29.09 -5.40 -17.35
N PHE A 290 28.84 -4.23 -16.77
CA PHE A 290 28.14 -4.08 -15.49
C PHE A 290 26.66 -4.49 -15.58
N ARG A 291 25.99 -4.17 -16.69
CA ARG A 291 24.60 -4.56 -16.95
C ARG A 291 24.49 -6.07 -17.18
N LYS A 292 25.48 -6.69 -17.85
CA LYS A 292 25.53 -8.16 -17.99
C LYS A 292 25.72 -8.88 -16.66
N SER A 293 26.46 -8.30 -15.71
CA SER A 293 26.60 -8.88 -14.36
C SER A 293 25.30 -8.79 -13.56
N LEU A 294 24.60 -7.65 -13.59
CA LEU A 294 23.29 -7.48 -12.94
C LEU A 294 22.22 -8.36 -13.60
N ASP A 295 22.19 -8.42 -14.93
CA ASP A 295 21.29 -9.31 -15.66
C ASP A 295 21.62 -10.80 -15.42
N ARG A 296 22.88 -11.12 -15.14
CA ARG A 296 23.31 -12.50 -14.81
C ARG A 296 22.93 -12.87 -13.38
N ILE A 297 22.97 -11.93 -12.42
CA ILE A 297 22.49 -12.14 -11.05
C ILE A 297 20.96 -12.16 -11.00
N ALA A 298 20.29 -11.30 -11.77
CA ALA A 298 18.83 -11.28 -11.90
C ALA A 298 18.27 -12.36 -12.82
N GLY A 299 19.08 -12.90 -13.72
CA GLY A 299 18.74 -13.85 -14.77
C GLY A 299 19.39 -15.23 -14.61
N LEU A 300 19.86 -15.58 -13.41
CA LEU A 300 20.10 -17.00 -13.10
C LEU A 300 18.78 -17.75 -13.35
N PRO A 301 18.78 -18.81 -14.21
CA PRO A 301 17.57 -19.55 -14.57
C PRO A 301 17.13 -20.48 -13.44
N LEU A 302 17.03 -19.95 -12.23
CA LEU A 302 16.30 -20.55 -11.11
C LEU A 302 14.86 -19.99 -11.09
N THR A 303 14.31 -19.73 -12.28
CA THR A 303 12.89 -19.40 -12.50
C THR A 303 12.05 -20.68 -12.51
N GLY A 304 12.18 -21.48 -11.49
CA GLY A 304 11.29 -22.58 -11.22
C GLY A 304 11.35 -22.81 -9.72
N ILE A 305 10.20 -22.77 -9.07
CA ILE A 305 10.09 -23.46 -7.79
C ILE A 305 10.64 -24.84 -8.07
N PRO A 306 11.63 -25.33 -7.31
CA PRO A 306 12.01 -26.73 -7.41
C PRO A 306 10.72 -27.53 -7.28
N GLY A 307 10.39 -28.35 -8.28
CA GLY A 307 9.10 -29.07 -8.31
C GLY A 307 8.80 -29.82 -7.03
N TRP A 308 9.84 -30.16 -6.24
CA TRP A 308 9.71 -30.81 -4.94
C TRP A 308 8.95 -29.99 -3.88
N ILE A 309 8.87 -28.66 -3.98
CA ILE A 309 8.07 -27.83 -3.02
C ILE A 309 6.57 -27.98 -3.30
N VAL A 310 6.18 -28.15 -4.57
CA VAL A 310 4.77 -28.26 -4.97
C VAL A 310 4.33 -29.73 -5.02
N LEU A 311 5.28 -30.65 -5.20
CA LEU A 311 5.03 -32.09 -5.31
C LEU A 311 4.17 -32.66 -4.16
N PRO A 312 4.40 -32.35 -2.86
CA PRO A 312 3.55 -32.85 -1.78
C PRO A 312 2.09 -32.42 -1.93
N PHE A 313 1.86 -31.17 -2.36
CA PHE A 313 0.52 -30.63 -2.59
C PHE A 313 -0.13 -31.26 -3.83
N GLU A 314 0.63 -31.45 -4.91
CA GLU A 314 0.14 -32.15 -6.11
C GLU A 314 -0.27 -33.59 -5.78
N VAL A 315 0.53 -34.31 -5.03
CA VAL A 315 0.22 -35.68 -4.61
C VAL A 315 -1.00 -35.73 -3.68
N LEU A 316 -1.06 -34.85 -2.70
CA LEU A 316 -2.15 -34.80 -1.72
C LEU A 316 -3.50 -34.44 -2.37
N PHE A 317 -3.49 -33.48 -3.31
CA PHE A 317 -4.70 -32.95 -3.94
C PHE A 317 -5.01 -33.56 -5.32
N SER A 318 -4.14 -34.41 -5.88
CA SER A 318 -4.33 -35.02 -7.21
C SER A 318 -5.55 -35.93 -7.33
N ARG A 319 -6.06 -36.44 -6.21
CA ARG A 319 -7.18 -37.42 -6.19
C ARG A 319 -8.53 -36.82 -6.60
N PHE A 320 -8.68 -35.47 -6.54
CA PHE A 320 -9.93 -34.79 -6.87
C PHE A 320 -9.72 -33.73 -7.96
N VAL A 321 -10.70 -33.56 -8.84
CA VAL A 321 -10.64 -32.54 -9.91
C VAL A 321 -10.43 -31.13 -9.33
N SER A 322 -11.14 -30.78 -8.27
CA SER A 322 -10.99 -29.49 -7.57
C SER A 322 -9.59 -29.34 -6.95
N GLY A 323 -9.00 -30.42 -6.45
CA GLY A 323 -7.65 -30.43 -5.89
C GLY A 323 -6.57 -30.16 -6.95
N ARG A 324 -6.73 -30.72 -8.15
CA ARG A 324 -5.81 -30.44 -9.27
C ARG A 324 -5.85 -28.97 -9.70
N ILE A 325 -7.02 -28.35 -9.69
CA ILE A 325 -7.16 -26.92 -10.00
C ILE A 325 -6.52 -26.06 -8.89
N LEU A 326 -6.72 -26.44 -7.62
CA LEU A 326 -6.09 -25.77 -6.47
C LEU A 326 -4.56 -25.86 -6.54
N ALA A 327 -4.01 -27.04 -6.81
CA ALA A 327 -2.56 -27.22 -6.98
C ALA A 327 -2.00 -26.38 -8.14
N ALA A 328 -2.74 -26.32 -9.27
CA ALA A 328 -2.37 -25.48 -10.40
C ALA A 328 -2.39 -23.97 -10.04
N GLU A 329 -3.40 -23.49 -9.32
CA GLU A 329 -3.48 -22.10 -8.85
C GLU A 329 -2.34 -21.78 -7.87
N LEU A 330 -2.05 -22.68 -6.93
CA LEU A 330 -0.94 -22.52 -5.99
C LEU A 330 0.41 -22.44 -6.75
N ARG A 331 0.61 -23.32 -7.74
CA ARG A 331 1.78 -23.27 -8.61
C ARG A 331 1.89 -21.96 -9.37
N LEU A 332 0.78 -21.45 -9.93
CA LEU A 332 0.74 -20.15 -10.62
C LEU A 332 1.01 -18.99 -9.68
N MET A 333 0.60 -19.05 -8.41
CA MET A 333 0.91 -18.03 -7.41
C MET A 333 2.39 -18.02 -7.08
N LEU A 334 2.99 -19.18 -6.89
CA LEU A 334 4.38 -19.33 -6.50
C LEU A 334 5.37 -19.19 -7.67
N GLN A 335 4.95 -19.25 -8.93
CA GLN A 335 5.83 -19.09 -10.08
C GLN A 335 6.22 -17.63 -10.35
N GLY A 336 7.45 -17.43 -10.84
CA GLY A 336 7.92 -16.14 -11.37
C GLY A 336 8.58 -15.21 -10.35
N LEU A 337 8.76 -15.65 -9.11
CA LEU A 337 9.52 -14.91 -8.10
C LEU A 337 11.02 -15.29 -8.16
N ALA A 338 11.89 -14.35 -7.76
CA ALA A 338 13.32 -14.61 -7.69
C ALA A 338 13.65 -15.57 -6.51
N TRP A 339 14.69 -16.37 -6.64
CA TRP A 339 15.09 -17.33 -5.60
C TRP A 339 15.34 -16.70 -4.22
N TRP A 340 15.91 -15.50 -4.19
CA TRP A 340 16.17 -14.76 -2.94
C TRP A 340 14.88 -14.45 -2.17
N TRP A 341 13.75 -14.28 -2.86
CA TRP A 341 12.46 -14.06 -2.23
C TRP A 341 12.05 -15.25 -1.35
N TYR A 342 12.29 -16.48 -1.86
CA TYR A 342 12.02 -17.72 -1.11
C TYR A 342 13.01 -17.90 0.04
N ALA A 343 14.28 -17.50 -0.16
CA ALA A 343 15.29 -17.55 0.89
C ALA A 343 14.93 -16.64 2.07
N VAL A 344 14.48 -15.42 1.79
CA VAL A 344 14.00 -14.50 2.84
C VAL A 344 12.73 -15.04 3.50
N ALA A 345 11.75 -15.55 2.73
CA ALA A 345 10.54 -16.16 3.27
C ALA A 345 10.86 -17.32 4.23
N LEU A 346 11.79 -18.19 3.85
CA LEU A 346 12.27 -19.29 4.69
C LEU A 346 13.00 -18.78 5.94
N GLY A 347 13.84 -17.76 5.80
CA GLY A 347 14.54 -17.13 6.92
C GLY A 347 13.56 -16.53 7.95
N LEU A 348 12.56 -15.79 7.51
CA LEU A 348 11.49 -15.25 8.36
C LEU A 348 10.68 -16.39 9.03
N TRP A 349 10.39 -17.45 8.30
CA TRP A 349 9.68 -18.60 8.84
C TRP A 349 10.51 -19.32 9.91
N ILE A 350 11.80 -19.60 9.66
CA ILE A 350 12.71 -20.18 10.66
C ILE A 350 12.80 -19.30 11.90
N ALA A 351 12.95 -17.98 11.72
CA ALA A 351 12.98 -17.03 12.82
C ALA A 351 11.69 -17.10 13.65
N SER A 352 10.51 -17.22 13.00
CA SER A 352 9.22 -17.32 13.70
C SER A 352 9.09 -18.58 14.57
N VAL A 353 9.78 -19.65 14.19
CA VAL A 353 9.83 -20.88 15.00
C VAL A 353 10.87 -20.80 16.12
N SER A 354 11.95 -20.03 15.95
CA SER A 354 13.10 -19.99 16.86
C SER A 354 12.96 -18.94 17.98
N MET A 355 12.20 -17.85 17.73
CA MET A 355 11.99 -16.77 18.71
C MET A 355 10.96 -17.20 19.77
N ASP A 356 10.94 -16.49 20.90
CA ASP A 356 9.86 -16.60 21.88
C ASP A 356 8.50 -16.37 21.25
N THR A 357 7.46 -17.12 21.68
CA THR A 357 6.14 -17.11 21.03
C THR A 357 5.47 -15.74 21.08
N ALA A 358 5.56 -15.04 22.23
CA ALA A 358 4.95 -13.72 22.37
C ALA A 358 5.65 -12.69 21.49
N ALA A 359 6.99 -12.65 21.48
CA ALA A 359 7.77 -11.78 20.62
C ALA A 359 7.60 -12.13 19.12
N SER A 360 7.63 -13.41 18.80
CA SER A 360 7.39 -13.87 17.42
C SER A 360 6.01 -13.45 16.90
N ARG A 361 4.98 -13.58 17.74
CA ARG A 361 3.60 -13.21 17.40
C ARG A 361 3.42 -11.71 17.28
N ALA A 362 3.99 -10.92 18.20
CA ALA A 362 3.84 -9.47 18.17
C ALA A 362 4.71 -8.83 17.07
N ASP A 363 6.01 -9.12 17.02
CA ASP A 363 6.95 -8.35 16.22
C ASP A 363 7.21 -8.97 14.85
N LEU A 364 7.42 -10.29 14.77
CA LEU A 364 7.87 -10.94 13.52
C LEU A 364 6.71 -11.37 12.62
N PHE A 365 5.62 -11.88 13.20
CA PHE A 365 4.49 -12.42 12.44
C PHE A 365 3.81 -11.39 11.52
N PRO A 366 3.64 -10.11 11.89
CA PRO A 366 3.19 -9.09 10.97
C PRO A 366 4.06 -9.01 9.71
N PHE A 367 5.39 -8.99 9.86
CA PHE A 367 6.31 -8.93 8.72
C PHE A 367 6.27 -10.21 7.87
N LEU A 368 6.14 -11.37 8.52
CA LEU A 368 6.00 -12.65 7.83
C LEU A 368 4.73 -12.67 6.97
N MET A 369 3.64 -12.03 7.41
CA MET A 369 2.36 -12.00 6.68
C MET A 369 2.28 -10.90 5.63
N VAL A 370 3.09 -9.84 5.68
CA VAL A 370 3.15 -8.87 4.58
C VAL A 370 4.04 -9.34 3.43
N TRP A 371 5.01 -10.21 3.72
CA TRP A 371 5.95 -10.70 2.72
C TRP A 371 5.28 -11.34 1.49
N PRO A 372 4.27 -12.22 1.62
CA PRO A 372 3.58 -12.85 0.50
C PRO A 372 2.52 -11.96 -0.18
N VAL A 373 2.46 -10.66 0.10
CA VAL A 373 1.49 -9.72 -0.52
C VAL A 373 1.49 -9.81 -2.05
N LEU A 374 2.65 -10.03 -2.67
CA LEU A 374 2.79 -10.17 -4.12
C LEU A 374 2.13 -11.45 -4.66
N LEU A 375 2.06 -12.52 -3.86
CA LEU A 375 1.38 -13.76 -4.23
C LEU A 375 -0.11 -13.55 -4.31
N TRP A 376 -0.70 -12.92 -3.29
CA TRP A 376 -2.14 -12.66 -3.24
C TRP A 376 -2.58 -11.56 -4.22
N SER A 377 -1.71 -10.60 -4.54
CA SER A 377 -2.06 -9.46 -5.40
C SER A 377 -2.49 -9.86 -6.81
N GLY A 378 -2.04 -11.04 -7.28
CA GLY A 378 -2.44 -11.61 -8.56
C GLY A 378 -3.83 -12.26 -8.58
N MET A 379 -4.47 -12.47 -7.43
CA MET A 379 -5.75 -13.17 -7.34
C MET A 379 -6.87 -12.36 -8.02
N GLY A 380 -7.64 -13.03 -8.87
CA GLY A 380 -8.77 -12.40 -9.58
C GLY A 380 -8.41 -11.40 -10.68
N THR A 381 -7.13 -11.11 -10.90
CA THR A 381 -6.69 -10.11 -11.91
C THR A 381 -6.06 -10.74 -13.14
N ARG A 382 -5.60 -12.01 -13.04
CA ARG A 382 -4.82 -12.70 -14.09
C ARG A 382 -5.59 -12.85 -15.38
N GLU A 383 -6.85 -13.23 -15.31
CA GLU A 383 -7.73 -13.47 -16.46
C GLU A 383 -7.87 -12.21 -17.33
N LYS A 384 -8.01 -11.06 -16.68
CA LYS A 384 -8.06 -9.77 -17.36
C LYS A 384 -6.69 -9.37 -17.93
N ARG A 385 -5.64 -9.57 -17.15
CA ARG A 385 -4.25 -9.23 -17.53
C ARG A 385 -3.77 -10.02 -18.75
N PHE A 386 -4.08 -11.30 -18.79
CA PHE A 386 -3.64 -12.21 -19.86
C PHE A 386 -4.71 -12.46 -20.93
N ARG A 387 -5.88 -11.81 -20.82
CA ARG A 387 -7.01 -11.97 -21.75
C ARG A 387 -7.47 -13.41 -21.93
N THR A 388 -7.40 -14.20 -20.85
CA THR A 388 -7.77 -15.63 -20.84
C THR A 388 -9.20 -15.87 -20.37
N GLY A 389 -9.98 -14.82 -20.10
CA GLY A 389 -11.33 -14.92 -19.55
C GLY A 389 -12.26 -15.78 -20.41
N SER A 390 -12.28 -15.59 -21.74
CA SER A 390 -13.13 -16.36 -22.65
C SER A 390 -12.86 -17.88 -22.60
N ILE A 391 -11.59 -18.29 -22.44
CA ILE A 391 -11.19 -19.70 -22.32
C ILE A 391 -11.57 -20.27 -20.96
N LEU A 392 -11.30 -19.53 -19.89
CA LEU A 392 -11.54 -20.00 -18.53
C LEU A 392 -13.03 -20.03 -18.18
N PHE A 393 -13.80 -19.08 -18.68
CA PHE A 393 -15.24 -18.98 -18.38
C PHE A 393 -16.11 -19.92 -19.22
N SER A 394 -15.57 -20.49 -20.31
CA SER A 394 -16.22 -21.58 -21.05
C SER A 394 -16.11 -22.95 -20.36
N ALA A 395 -15.29 -23.08 -19.32
CA ALA A 395 -15.16 -24.32 -18.57
C ALA A 395 -16.45 -24.63 -17.76
N PRO A 396 -16.75 -25.91 -17.48
CA PRO A 396 -17.93 -26.30 -16.70
C PRO A 396 -17.86 -25.77 -15.27
N ARG A 397 -18.91 -25.04 -14.83
CA ARG A 397 -19.06 -24.46 -13.47
C ARG A 397 -17.84 -23.60 -13.06
N PRO A 398 -17.47 -22.56 -13.83
CA PRO A 398 -16.25 -21.77 -13.59
C PRO A 398 -16.28 -21.08 -12.22
N LEU A 399 -17.43 -20.60 -11.75
CA LEU A 399 -17.58 -19.99 -10.42
C LEU A 399 -17.18 -20.96 -9.30
N ALA A 400 -17.78 -22.14 -9.29
CA ALA A 400 -17.59 -23.08 -8.19
C ALA A 400 -16.21 -23.75 -8.20
N ARG A 401 -15.59 -23.95 -9.39
CA ARG A 401 -14.32 -24.65 -9.51
C ARG A 401 -13.11 -23.72 -9.47
N GLN A 402 -13.16 -22.62 -10.22
CA GLN A 402 -12.01 -21.73 -10.34
C GLN A 402 -11.90 -20.79 -9.15
N LEU A 403 -13.01 -20.11 -8.75
CA LEU A 403 -12.94 -19.13 -7.68
C LEU A 403 -12.67 -19.78 -6.31
N SER A 404 -13.26 -20.96 -6.06
CA SER A 404 -12.95 -21.72 -4.85
C SER A 404 -11.51 -22.23 -4.79
N ALA A 405 -10.95 -22.69 -5.93
CA ALA A 405 -9.55 -23.10 -6.01
C ALA A 405 -8.59 -21.92 -5.85
N LEU A 406 -8.90 -20.78 -6.47
CA LEU A 406 -8.13 -19.54 -6.32
C LEU A 406 -8.11 -19.08 -4.86
N TRP A 407 -9.29 -19.04 -4.21
CA TRP A 407 -9.41 -18.66 -2.81
C TRP A 407 -8.69 -19.67 -1.88
N GLY A 408 -8.88 -20.95 -2.12
CA GLY A 408 -8.21 -22.02 -1.36
C GLY A 408 -6.70 -21.99 -1.50
N ALA A 409 -6.16 -21.67 -2.68
CA ALA A 409 -4.72 -21.49 -2.87
C ALA A 409 -4.18 -20.28 -2.09
N GLY A 410 -4.92 -19.17 -2.09
CA GLY A 410 -4.57 -17.99 -1.30
C GLY A 410 -4.59 -18.26 0.21
N PHE A 411 -5.58 -19.02 0.69
CA PHE A 411 -5.67 -19.44 2.08
C PHE A 411 -4.54 -20.41 2.46
N ALA A 412 -4.21 -21.36 1.59
CA ALA A 412 -3.08 -22.26 1.82
C ALA A 412 -1.76 -21.51 1.97
N VAL A 413 -1.52 -20.45 1.16
CA VAL A 413 -0.35 -19.58 1.32
C VAL A 413 -0.36 -18.91 2.71
N ALA A 414 -1.49 -18.37 3.16
CA ALA A 414 -1.59 -17.75 4.48
C ALA A 414 -1.26 -18.73 5.61
N VAL A 415 -1.81 -19.95 5.54
CA VAL A 415 -1.55 -21.01 6.53
C VAL A 415 -0.08 -21.47 6.49
N ILE A 416 0.53 -21.61 5.31
CA ILE A 416 1.95 -21.98 5.18
C ILE A 416 2.83 -20.94 5.87
N PHE A 417 2.59 -19.66 5.66
CA PHE A 417 3.37 -18.60 6.30
C PHE A 417 3.09 -18.51 7.80
N ALA A 418 1.85 -18.74 8.23
CA ALA A 418 1.48 -18.76 9.64
C ALA A 418 1.89 -20.04 10.37
N SER A 419 2.30 -21.11 9.67
CA SER A 419 2.49 -22.44 10.25
C SER A 419 3.50 -22.47 11.39
N GLY A 420 4.54 -21.65 11.36
CA GLY A 420 5.53 -21.56 12.43
C GLY A 420 4.91 -21.15 13.77
N ILE A 421 4.15 -20.06 13.77
CA ILE A 421 3.48 -19.56 14.97
C ILE A 421 2.30 -20.46 15.37
N LEU A 422 1.55 -20.99 14.40
CA LEU A 422 0.44 -21.91 14.65
C LEU A 422 0.92 -23.20 15.35
N LEU A 423 2.07 -23.75 14.96
CA LEU A 423 2.70 -24.90 15.59
C LEU A 423 3.03 -24.61 17.06
N ARG A 424 3.60 -23.44 17.35
CA ARG A 424 3.97 -23.06 18.72
C ARG A 424 2.74 -22.88 19.61
N LEU A 425 1.73 -22.15 19.13
CA LEU A 425 0.48 -21.98 19.88
C LEU A 425 -0.21 -23.33 20.16
N ALA A 426 -0.16 -24.25 19.18
CA ALA A 426 -0.68 -25.60 19.38
C ALA A 426 0.12 -26.39 20.45
N MET A 427 1.46 -26.24 20.50
CA MET A 427 2.31 -26.87 21.51
C MET A 427 2.10 -26.27 22.90
N GLU A 428 1.82 -24.98 23.00
CA GLU A 428 1.53 -24.25 24.24
C GLU A 428 0.08 -24.44 24.70
N GLY A 429 -0.80 -25.00 23.84
CA GLY A 429 -2.21 -25.19 24.16
C GLY A 429 -3.06 -23.91 24.04
N ASP A 430 -2.55 -22.83 23.42
CA ASP A 430 -3.32 -21.61 23.16
C ASP A 430 -4.26 -21.80 21.97
N VAL A 431 -5.40 -22.44 22.23
CA VAL A 431 -6.45 -22.69 21.24
C VAL A 431 -7.09 -21.37 20.77
N ALA A 432 -7.22 -20.38 21.66
CA ALA A 432 -7.84 -19.11 21.33
C ALA A 432 -6.98 -18.31 20.34
N GLY A 433 -5.68 -18.20 20.60
CA GLY A 433 -4.72 -17.59 19.67
C GLY A 433 -4.64 -18.32 18.34
N PHE A 434 -4.58 -19.67 18.35
CA PHE A 434 -4.56 -20.49 17.16
C PHE A 434 -5.77 -20.24 16.26
N LEU A 435 -7.00 -20.34 16.82
CA LEU A 435 -8.22 -20.13 16.05
C LEU A 435 -8.37 -18.67 15.55
N SER A 436 -7.91 -17.71 16.34
CA SER A 436 -7.92 -16.30 15.97
C SER A 436 -7.00 -16.01 14.77
N ILE A 437 -5.80 -16.58 14.73
CA ILE A 437 -4.88 -16.48 13.58
C ILE A 437 -5.51 -17.15 12.34
N MET A 438 -6.13 -18.31 12.50
CA MET A 438 -6.83 -18.98 11.41
C MET A 438 -8.01 -18.15 10.88
N ALA A 439 -8.77 -17.50 11.75
CA ALA A 439 -9.87 -16.60 11.38
C ALA A 439 -9.34 -15.38 10.57
N GLY A 440 -8.25 -14.76 11.04
CA GLY A 440 -7.59 -13.67 10.31
C GLY A 440 -7.02 -14.10 8.95
N ALA A 441 -6.48 -15.31 8.87
CA ALA A 441 -5.97 -15.87 7.62
C ALA A 441 -7.04 -16.05 6.53
N LEU A 442 -8.34 -16.19 6.89
CA LEU A 442 -9.46 -16.24 5.95
C LEU A 442 -9.72 -14.89 5.28
N PHE A 443 -9.46 -13.79 5.98
CA PHE A 443 -9.69 -12.44 5.46
C PHE A 443 -8.80 -12.10 4.25
N ILE A 444 -7.53 -12.49 4.27
CA ILE A 444 -6.52 -12.11 3.27
C ILE A 444 -6.91 -12.53 1.84
N PRO A 445 -7.16 -13.83 1.54
CA PRO A 445 -7.54 -14.27 0.20
C PRO A 445 -8.91 -13.73 -0.22
N SER A 446 -9.81 -13.51 0.74
CA SER A 446 -11.12 -12.93 0.48
C SER A 446 -11.02 -11.49 0.00
N LEU A 447 -10.19 -10.68 0.67
CA LEU A 447 -9.89 -9.30 0.26
C LEU A 447 -9.20 -9.28 -1.10
N ALA A 448 -8.21 -10.16 -1.31
CA ALA A 448 -7.48 -10.25 -2.57
C ALA A 448 -8.38 -10.62 -3.75
N ALA A 449 -9.23 -11.63 -3.59
CA ALA A 449 -10.17 -12.05 -4.62
C ALA A 449 -11.21 -10.96 -4.93
N ALA A 450 -11.80 -10.34 -3.91
CA ALA A 450 -12.78 -9.28 -4.09
C ALA A 450 -12.19 -8.09 -4.83
N LEU A 451 -11.11 -7.52 -4.31
CA LEU A 451 -10.46 -6.36 -4.93
C LEU A 451 -9.91 -6.68 -6.32
N GLY A 452 -9.33 -7.86 -6.52
CA GLY A 452 -8.81 -8.28 -7.82
C GLY A 452 -9.89 -8.42 -8.88
N VAL A 453 -11.01 -9.08 -8.56
CA VAL A 453 -12.14 -9.27 -9.48
C VAL A 453 -12.78 -7.95 -9.87
N TRP A 454 -13.04 -7.05 -8.92
CA TRP A 454 -13.70 -5.78 -9.19
C TRP A 454 -12.78 -4.73 -9.82
N SER A 455 -11.58 -4.54 -9.31
CA SER A 455 -10.65 -3.52 -9.84
C SER A 455 -9.94 -3.98 -11.11
N GLY A 456 -9.72 -5.30 -11.26
CA GLY A 456 -8.94 -5.88 -12.36
C GLY A 456 -7.45 -5.51 -12.34
N THR A 457 -6.94 -5.03 -11.18
CA THR A 457 -5.53 -4.68 -10.99
C THR A 457 -5.01 -5.18 -9.64
N SER A 458 -3.78 -5.66 -9.62
CA SER A 458 -3.12 -6.15 -8.40
C SER A 458 -2.85 -5.02 -7.38
N LYS A 459 -2.71 -3.79 -7.87
CA LYS A 459 -2.31 -2.63 -7.06
C LYS A 459 -3.33 -2.26 -5.99
N THR A 460 -4.60 -2.43 -6.29
CA THR A 460 -5.67 -2.14 -5.33
C THR A 460 -5.54 -3.02 -4.09
N PHE A 461 -5.32 -4.32 -4.26
CA PHE A 461 -5.09 -5.21 -3.13
C PHE A 461 -3.80 -4.87 -2.38
N GLU A 462 -2.68 -4.67 -3.10
CA GLU A 462 -1.40 -4.31 -2.50
C GLU A 462 -1.55 -3.07 -1.60
N ALA A 463 -2.23 -2.03 -2.09
CA ALA A 463 -2.45 -0.79 -1.36
C ALA A 463 -3.30 -0.99 -0.09
N PHE A 464 -4.48 -1.63 -0.24
CA PHE A 464 -5.39 -1.86 0.88
C PHE A 464 -4.79 -2.77 1.95
N TYR A 465 -4.20 -3.89 1.51
CA TYR A 465 -3.62 -4.86 2.43
C TYR A 465 -2.48 -4.25 3.26
N VAL A 466 -1.57 -3.50 2.61
CA VAL A 466 -0.46 -2.85 3.31
C VAL A 466 -0.96 -1.77 4.28
N ALA A 467 -2.01 -1.03 3.92
CA ALA A 467 -2.63 -0.05 4.83
C ALA A 467 -3.24 -0.72 6.06
N PHE A 468 -4.07 -1.77 5.88
CA PHE A 468 -4.65 -2.53 7.00
C PHE A 468 -3.58 -3.21 7.86
N TRP A 469 -2.56 -3.78 7.21
CA TRP A 469 -1.43 -4.38 7.89
C TRP A 469 -0.65 -3.36 8.74
N TYR A 470 -0.41 -2.17 8.20
CA TYR A 470 0.32 -1.12 8.90
C TYR A 470 -0.46 -0.59 10.11
N ILE A 471 -1.76 -0.30 9.94
CA ILE A 471 -2.59 0.27 11.00
C ILE A 471 -2.87 -0.76 12.10
N GLY A 472 -3.20 -1.99 11.74
CA GLY A 472 -3.59 -3.05 12.67
C GLY A 472 -2.39 -3.83 13.22
N PRO A 473 -1.95 -4.88 12.52
CA PRO A 473 -0.91 -5.79 13.01
C PRO A 473 0.43 -5.12 13.32
N ALA A 474 0.93 -4.21 12.47
CA ALA A 474 2.24 -3.59 12.67
C ALA A 474 2.28 -2.57 13.83
N HIS A 475 1.14 -1.95 14.15
CA HIS A 475 1.01 -0.99 15.25
C HIS A 475 0.23 -1.55 16.45
N HIS A 476 -0.07 -2.85 16.45
CA HIS A 476 -0.78 -3.54 17.52
C HIS A 476 -2.14 -2.91 17.89
N THR A 477 -2.82 -2.30 16.90
CA THR A 477 -4.12 -1.68 17.11
C THR A 477 -5.19 -2.75 17.22
N ALA A 478 -5.64 -3.05 18.43
CA ALA A 478 -6.51 -4.20 18.73
C ALA A 478 -7.79 -4.24 17.89
N SER A 479 -8.38 -3.08 17.55
CA SER A 479 -9.62 -2.97 16.75
C SER A 479 -9.45 -3.31 15.26
N ILE A 480 -8.21 -3.30 14.73
CA ILE A 480 -7.90 -3.56 13.32
C ILE A 480 -6.89 -4.72 13.16
N ASP A 481 -6.42 -5.28 14.26
CA ASP A 481 -5.46 -6.40 14.26
C ASP A 481 -6.14 -7.71 13.83
N PHE A 482 -6.34 -7.87 12.53
CA PHE A 482 -6.93 -9.06 11.93
C PHE A 482 -6.01 -10.30 11.99
N LEU A 483 -4.71 -10.12 12.27
CA LEU A 483 -3.75 -11.21 12.39
C LEU A 483 -3.67 -11.78 13.82
N ALA A 484 -4.39 -11.19 14.78
CA ALA A 484 -4.32 -11.59 16.19
C ALA A 484 -2.89 -11.54 16.76
N THR A 485 -2.16 -10.47 16.45
CA THR A 485 -0.77 -10.31 16.93
C THR A 485 -0.69 -10.04 18.43
N THR A 486 -1.78 -9.55 19.01
CA THR A 486 -1.88 -9.22 20.44
C THR A 486 -3.04 -9.97 21.12
N ASP A 487 -2.88 -10.27 22.41
CA ASP A 487 -3.93 -10.90 23.21
C ASP A 487 -5.17 -9.99 23.37
N ARG A 488 -4.95 -8.66 23.31
CA ARG A 488 -6.06 -7.68 23.32
C ARG A 488 -6.95 -7.83 22.08
N ALA A 489 -6.37 -8.09 20.92
CA ALA A 489 -7.13 -8.33 19.69
C ALA A 489 -7.89 -9.66 19.73
N VAL A 490 -7.30 -10.70 20.34
CA VAL A 490 -7.95 -12.00 20.56
C VAL A 490 -9.13 -11.83 21.50
N ALA A 491 -8.93 -11.16 22.64
CA ALA A 491 -9.98 -10.90 23.62
C ALA A 491 -11.12 -10.04 23.09
N ALA A 492 -10.80 -9.05 22.23
CA ALA A 492 -11.79 -8.22 21.54
C ALA A 492 -12.55 -8.96 20.41
N GLY A 493 -12.10 -10.14 20.01
CA GLY A 493 -12.69 -10.90 18.92
C GLY A 493 -12.49 -10.30 17.54
N THR A 494 -11.56 -9.36 17.38
CA THR A 494 -11.26 -8.65 16.12
C THR A 494 -11.02 -9.58 14.95
N PRO A 495 -10.21 -10.67 15.03
CA PRO A 495 -10.00 -11.58 13.92
C PRO A 495 -11.29 -12.24 13.39
N TRP A 496 -12.25 -12.49 14.26
CA TRP A 496 -13.53 -13.06 13.88
C TRP A 496 -14.42 -12.06 13.12
N VAL A 497 -14.37 -10.77 13.50
CA VAL A 497 -15.04 -9.70 12.75
C VAL A 497 -14.47 -9.62 11.33
N PHE A 498 -13.14 -9.71 11.20
CA PHE A 498 -12.48 -9.72 9.88
C PHE A 498 -12.75 -11.01 9.10
N ALA A 499 -12.90 -12.15 9.75
CA ALA A 499 -13.34 -13.39 9.09
C ALA A 499 -14.75 -13.25 8.50
N LEU A 500 -15.70 -12.65 9.24
CA LEU A 500 -17.04 -12.33 8.75
C LEU A 500 -17.02 -11.33 7.60
N ALA A 501 -16.22 -10.27 7.71
CA ALA A 501 -15.97 -9.33 6.61
C ALA A 501 -15.38 -10.05 5.38
N GLY A 502 -14.47 -11.00 5.60
CA GLY A 502 -13.92 -11.87 4.56
C GLY A 502 -15.00 -12.71 3.86
N ALA A 503 -15.93 -13.28 4.61
CA ALA A 503 -17.06 -14.02 4.03
C ALA A 503 -17.95 -13.10 3.16
N ALA A 504 -18.25 -11.88 3.62
CA ALA A 504 -18.96 -10.88 2.82
C ALA A 504 -18.20 -10.50 1.55
N LEU A 505 -16.87 -10.31 1.64
CA LEU A 505 -16.00 -10.03 0.50
C LEU A 505 -15.98 -11.20 -0.50
N CYS A 506 -15.98 -12.46 -0.06
CA CYS A 506 -16.17 -13.61 -0.94
C CYS A 506 -17.50 -13.54 -1.70
N GLY A 507 -18.58 -13.13 -1.04
CA GLY A 507 -19.88 -12.90 -1.69
C GLY A 507 -19.78 -11.84 -2.80
N THR A 508 -19.09 -10.73 -2.54
CA THR A 508 -18.86 -9.68 -3.57
C THR A 508 -17.99 -10.19 -4.71
N ALA A 509 -16.95 -10.99 -4.43
CA ALA A 509 -16.10 -11.62 -5.45
C ALA A 509 -16.90 -12.56 -6.35
N LEU A 510 -17.80 -13.37 -5.77
CA LEU A 510 -18.74 -14.24 -6.51
C LEU A 510 -19.63 -13.43 -7.44
N GLY A 511 -20.25 -12.35 -6.94
CA GLY A 511 -21.09 -11.45 -7.72
C GLY A 511 -20.33 -10.77 -8.88
N GLY A 512 -19.13 -10.28 -8.60
CA GLY A 512 -18.25 -9.70 -9.61
C GLY A 512 -17.84 -10.70 -10.71
N ARG A 513 -17.49 -11.92 -10.31
CA ARG A 513 -17.13 -12.99 -11.26
C ARG A 513 -18.33 -13.44 -12.09
N TRP A 514 -19.48 -13.59 -11.48
CA TRP A 514 -20.72 -13.91 -12.19
C TRP A 514 -21.06 -12.87 -13.26
N ARG A 515 -20.88 -11.57 -12.95
CA ARG A 515 -21.04 -10.49 -13.91
C ARG A 515 -20.04 -10.57 -15.07
N GLN A 516 -18.78 -10.90 -14.76
CA GLN A 516 -17.73 -11.09 -15.78
C GLN A 516 -18.04 -12.24 -16.74
N ILE A 517 -18.57 -13.37 -16.22
CA ILE A 517 -18.95 -14.53 -17.03
C ILE A 517 -20.13 -14.22 -17.96
N ARG A 518 -21.11 -13.41 -17.51
CA ARG A 518 -22.25 -13.01 -18.35
C ARG A 518 -21.91 -11.94 -19.39
N GLY A 519 -20.85 -11.19 -19.20
CA GLY A 519 -20.39 -10.15 -20.11
C GLY A 519 -19.27 -10.59 -21.06
N ALA A 520 -18.80 -11.83 -20.95
CA ALA A 520 -17.82 -12.46 -21.81
C ALA A 520 -18.50 -13.34 -22.87
#